data_959246144d718861ab9c00bbbfdba804
#
_entry.id   959246144d718861ab9c00bbbfdba804
#
_cell.length_a   1.000
_cell.length_b   1.000
_cell.length_c   1.000
_cell.angle_alpha   90.00
_cell.angle_beta   90.00
_cell.angle_gamma   90.00
#
_symmetry.space_group_name_H-M   'P 1'
#
loop_
_entity.id
_entity.type
_entity.pdbx_description
1 polymer ?
#
loop_
_entity_poly.entity_id
_entity_poly.type
_entity_poly.pdbx_seq_one_letter_code
_entity_poly.pdbx_strand_id
1 'polypeptide(L)'
;LNELKKKVLALIEELSPDNENLTDDPDISAKMEDVITQVMFELARFKKIPDYVEMKVKKGDLIRFEDIADESDYQVYQVNLIRGVEYETKANGTVFKFLEDGTAEIEYFRYPTRITDKNRAKYEFELSDDALEIMPYGVAADLLKSDVSTNYGSIYAQRYEQLKQLLDPRFN
;
A
#
# COMPACT_ATOMS: atom_id res chain seq x y z
N LEU A 1 8.09 -11.50 1.38
CA LEU A 1 8.92 -10.34 1.67
C LEU A 1 10.38 -10.58 1.24
N ASN A 2 11.01 -11.69 1.64
CA ASN A 2 12.41 -11.98 1.33
C ASN A 2 12.70 -12.10 -0.18
N GLU A 3 11.79 -12.67 -0.96
CA GLU A 3 11.94 -12.73 -2.42
C GLU A 3 11.94 -11.34 -3.07
N LEU A 4 11.07 -10.44 -2.60
CA LEU A 4 11.07 -9.06 -3.06
C LEU A 4 12.39 -8.37 -2.75
N LYS A 5 12.88 -8.52 -1.51
CA LYS A 5 14.18 -7.95 -1.11
C LYS A 5 15.31 -8.45 -2.02
N LYS A 6 15.36 -9.74 -2.33
CA LYS A 6 16.35 -10.32 -3.25
C LYS A 6 16.25 -9.74 -4.66
N LYS A 7 15.04 -9.57 -5.19
CA LYS A 7 14.83 -8.94 -6.51
C LYS A 7 15.32 -7.49 -6.53
N VAL A 8 15.04 -6.73 -5.46
CA VAL A 8 15.51 -5.34 -5.33
C VAL A 8 17.03 -5.29 -5.29
N LEU A 9 17.67 -6.12 -4.47
CA LEU A 9 19.13 -6.18 -4.35
C LEU A 9 19.80 -6.58 -5.67
N ALA A 10 19.18 -7.46 -6.45
CA ALA A 10 19.66 -7.80 -7.78
C ALA A 10 19.63 -6.59 -8.73
N LEU A 11 18.61 -5.75 -8.64
CA LEU A 11 18.50 -4.54 -9.46
C LEU A 11 19.55 -3.48 -9.09
N ILE A 12 19.88 -3.35 -7.82
CA ILE A 12 20.85 -2.35 -7.35
C ILE A 12 22.28 -2.89 -7.29
N GLU A 13 22.52 -4.12 -7.77
CA GLU A 13 23.82 -4.79 -7.80
C GLU A 13 24.48 -4.99 -6.42
N GLU A 14 23.66 -5.00 -5.36
CA GLU A 14 24.09 -5.23 -3.97
C GLU A 14 23.92 -6.69 -3.52
N LEU A 15 23.78 -7.63 -4.46
CA LEU A 15 23.88 -9.05 -4.14
C LEU A 15 25.33 -9.39 -3.86
N SER A 16 25.56 -10.04 -2.71
CA SER A 16 26.90 -10.63 -2.47
C SER A 16 27.20 -11.66 -3.55
N PRO A 17 28.49 -11.87 -3.90
CA PRO A 17 28.90 -12.86 -4.91
C PRO A 17 28.37 -14.26 -4.65
N ASP A 18 28.11 -14.59 -3.39
CA ASP A 18 27.66 -15.91 -2.95
C ASP A 18 26.14 -16.03 -2.80
N ASN A 19 25.37 -14.96 -3.07
CA ASN A 19 23.91 -14.88 -2.91
C ASN A 19 23.39 -15.27 -1.51
N GLU A 20 24.24 -15.37 -0.52
CA GLU A 20 23.90 -15.86 0.82
C GLU A 20 23.47 -14.72 1.75
N ASN A 21 24.05 -13.53 1.60
CA ASN A 21 23.70 -12.36 2.40
C ASN A 21 22.84 -11.38 1.62
N LEU A 22 21.84 -10.83 2.28
CA LEU A 22 20.91 -9.87 1.67
C LEU A 22 21.58 -8.55 1.31
N THR A 23 22.51 -8.09 2.09
CA THR A 23 23.45 -6.99 1.85
C THR A 23 24.31 -6.80 3.08
N ASP A 24 25.56 -6.39 2.90
CA ASP A 24 26.44 -6.01 4.01
C ASP A 24 26.28 -4.52 4.38
N ASP A 25 25.49 -3.75 3.59
CA ASP A 25 25.18 -2.35 3.89
C ASP A 25 23.98 -2.24 4.86
N PRO A 26 24.25 -1.90 6.15
CA PRO A 26 23.20 -1.77 7.16
C PRO A 26 22.22 -0.62 6.85
N ASP A 27 22.66 0.41 6.14
CA ASP A 27 21.81 1.56 5.78
C ASP A 27 20.79 1.16 4.72
N ILE A 28 21.18 0.39 3.72
CA ILE A 28 20.26 -0.14 2.70
C ILE A 28 19.26 -1.09 3.36
N SER A 29 19.73 -2.01 4.19
CA SER A 29 18.87 -2.97 4.88
C SER A 29 17.84 -2.29 5.79
N ALA A 30 18.25 -1.28 6.56
CA ALA A 30 17.36 -0.55 7.47
C ALA A 30 16.30 0.28 6.71
N LYS A 31 16.65 0.87 5.57
CA LYS A 31 15.73 1.69 4.78
C LYS A 31 14.80 0.88 3.89
N MET A 32 15.19 -0.33 3.51
CA MET A 32 14.46 -1.11 2.48
C MET A 32 13.01 -1.38 2.86
N GLU A 33 12.70 -1.74 4.10
CA GLU A 33 11.33 -2.03 4.52
C GLU A 33 10.44 -0.79 4.53
N ASP A 34 10.99 0.36 4.90
CA ASP A 34 10.25 1.63 4.84
C ASP A 34 9.93 2.01 3.40
N VAL A 35 10.90 1.85 2.50
CA VAL A 35 10.70 2.10 1.06
C VAL A 35 9.70 1.11 0.47
N ILE A 36 9.79 -0.18 0.81
CA ILE A 36 8.80 -1.19 0.41
C ILE A 36 7.40 -0.76 0.84
N THR A 37 7.24 -0.32 2.08
CA THR A 37 5.94 0.15 2.61
C THR A 37 5.43 1.37 1.84
N GLN A 38 6.29 2.33 1.53
CA GLN A 38 5.90 3.53 0.75
C GLN A 38 5.45 3.17 -0.66
N VAL A 39 6.22 2.34 -1.37
CA VAL A 39 5.89 1.89 -2.73
C VAL A 39 4.60 1.07 -2.73
N MET A 40 4.43 0.20 -1.76
CA MET A 40 3.22 -0.62 -1.58
C MET A 40 1.97 0.26 -1.39
N PHE A 41 2.05 1.30 -0.58
CA PHE A 41 0.95 2.25 -0.37
C PHE A 41 0.65 3.09 -1.61
N GLU A 42 1.67 3.47 -2.35
CA GLU A 42 1.51 4.17 -3.62
C GLU A 42 0.78 3.27 -4.64
N LEU A 43 1.25 2.04 -4.84
CA LEU A 43 0.63 1.10 -5.78
C LEU A 43 -0.82 0.76 -5.41
N ALA A 44 -1.16 0.68 -4.13
CA ALA A 44 -2.53 0.46 -3.67
C ALA A 44 -3.51 1.59 -4.07
N ARG A 45 -3.03 2.76 -4.46
CA ARG A 45 -3.87 3.83 -5.02
C ARG A 45 -4.15 3.66 -6.50
N PHE A 46 -3.24 3.01 -7.23
CA PHE A 46 -3.42 2.69 -8.65
C PHE A 46 -4.20 1.38 -8.82
N LYS A 47 -3.83 0.36 -8.08
CA LYS A 47 -4.56 -0.92 -8.00
C LYS A 47 -5.20 -1.04 -6.62
N LYS A 48 -6.42 -0.53 -6.50
CA LYS A 48 -7.15 -0.39 -5.23
C LYS A 48 -7.40 -1.75 -4.58
N ILE A 49 -7.28 -1.80 -3.24
CA ILE A 49 -7.67 -2.96 -2.43
C ILE A 49 -9.08 -2.68 -1.90
N PRO A 50 -10.12 -3.32 -2.45
CA PRO A 50 -11.48 -3.19 -1.96
C PRO A 50 -11.70 -4.05 -0.72
N ASP A 51 -12.51 -3.54 0.20
CA ASP A 51 -12.94 -4.27 1.37
C ASP A 51 -14.33 -3.77 1.81
N TYR A 52 -14.99 -4.47 2.72
CA TYR A 52 -16.28 -4.04 3.22
C TYR A 52 -16.49 -4.42 4.69
N VAL A 53 -17.37 -3.69 5.37
CA VAL A 53 -17.79 -3.97 6.73
C VAL A 53 -19.27 -3.69 6.93
N GLU A 54 -19.91 -4.46 7.80
CA GLU A 54 -21.25 -4.21 8.30
C GLU A 54 -21.16 -3.63 9.71
N MET A 55 -21.76 -2.45 9.91
CA MET A 55 -21.76 -1.74 11.20
C MET A 55 -23.18 -1.45 11.65
N LYS A 56 -23.49 -1.75 12.91
CA LYS A 56 -24.71 -1.27 13.55
C LYS A 56 -24.54 0.20 13.93
N VAL A 57 -25.39 1.04 13.41
CA VAL A 57 -25.36 2.49 13.61
C VAL A 57 -26.67 2.99 14.21
N LYS A 58 -26.60 4.12 14.89
CA LYS A 58 -27.75 4.85 15.44
C LYS A 58 -27.84 6.22 14.79
N LYS A 59 -29.04 6.75 14.80
CA LYS A 59 -29.30 8.13 14.37
C LYS A 59 -28.41 9.11 15.15
N GLY A 60 -27.64 9.88 14.42
CA GLY A 60 -26.70 10.88 14.95
C GLY A 60 -25.27 10.39 15.09
N ASP A 61 -25.00 9.09 14.92
CA ASP A 61 -23.63 8.57 14.93
C ASP A 61 -22.77 9.24 13.85
N LEU A 62 -21.53 9.52 14.21
CA LEU A 62 -20.49 10.03 13.33
C LEU A 62 -19.42 8.98 13.17
N ILE A 63 -19.27 8.46 11.95
CA ILE A 63 -18.27 7.45 11.62
C ILE A 63 -17.17 8.08 10.76
N ARG A 64 -15.93 7.82 11.09
CA ARG A 64 -14.73 8.24 10.36
C ARG A 64 -14.03 7.02 9.76
N PHE A 65 -13.00 7.27 8.96
CA PHE A 65 -12.21 6.18 8.35
C PHE A 65 -11.54 5.28 9.40
N GLU A 66 -11.09 5.85 10.53
CA GLU A 66 -10.50 5.10 11.63
C GLU A 66 -11.51 4.16 12.28
N ASP A 67 -12.76 4.57 12.39
CA ASP A 67 -13.84 3.74 12.97
C ASP A 67 -14.20 2.57 12.04
N ILE A 68 -14.05 2.73 10.72
CA ILE A 68 -14.28 1.67 9.73
C ILE A 68 -13.18 0.61 9.80
N ALA A 69 -11.92 1.05 9.96
CA ALA A 69 -10.77 0.15 10.09
C ALA A 69 -10.79 -0.62 11.41
N ASP A 70 -11.49 -0.07 12.43
CA ASP A 70 -11.54 -0.58 13.79
C ASP A 70 -10.12 -0.92 14.32
N GLU A 71 -9.91 -2.04 14.99
CA GLU A 71 -8.61 -2.46 15.53
C GLU A 71 -7.66 -3.06 14.47
N SER A 72 -7.93 -2.85 13.18
CA SER A 72 -7.13 -3.41 12.09
C SER A 72 -5.80 -2.68 11.91
N ASP A 73 -4.78 -3.42 11.48
CA ASP A 73 -3.42 -2.89 11.20
C ASP A 73 -3.31 -2.18 9.83
N TYR A 74 -4.45 -1.82 9.21
CA TYR A 74 -4.49 -1.09 7.95
C TYR A 74 -5.21 0.26 8.10
N GLN A 75 -5.14 1.09 7.06
CA GLN A 75 -5.80 2.39 7.00
C GLN A 75 -6.78 2.44 5.83
N VAL A 76 -8.01 2.89 6.10
CA VAL A 76 -8.99 3.24 5.07
C VAL A 76 -8.64 4.62 4.51
N TYR A 77 -8.65 4.76 3.18
CA TYR A 77 -8.38 6.06 2.57
C TYR A 77 -9.52 6.59 1.70
N GLN A 78 -10.52 5.76 1.41
CA GLN A 78 -11.69 6.16 0.64
C GLN A 78 -12.87 5.25 0.96
N VAL A 79 -14.03 5.85 1.26
CA VAL A 79 -15.31 5.13 1.26
C VAL A 79 -15.93 5.25 -0.13
N ASN A 80 -16.32 4.10 -0.69
CA ASN A 80 -16.89 4.02 -2.03
C ASN A 80 -18.40 4.05 -2.02
N LEU A 81 -19.04 3.33 -1.09
CA LEU A 81 -20.47 3.18 -1.03
C LEU A 81 -20.93 2.85 0.40
N ILE A 82 -22.05 3.41 0.81
CA ILE A 82 -22.76 3.06 2.05
C ILE A 82 -24.19 2.69 1.67
N ARG A 83 -24.67 1.54 2.14
CA ARG A 83 -26.03 1.04 1.92
C ARG A 83 -26.71 0.71 3.24
N GLY A 84 -28.04 0.55 3.19
CA GLY A 84 -28.87 0.05 4.30
C GLY A 84 -29.33 1.10 5.28
N VAL A 85 -28.78 2.32 5.26
CA VAL A 85 -29.17 3.45 6.13
C VAL A 85 -28.99 4.78 5.43
N GLU A 86 -29.80 5.77 5.79
CA GLU A 86 -29.62 7.15 5.31
C GLU A 86 -28.44 7.83 6.04
N TYR A 87 -27.68 8.62 5.32
CA TYR A 87 -26.53 9.33 5.85
C TYR A 87 -26.25 10.66 5.16
N GLU A 88 -25.51 11.53 5.83
CA GLU A 88 -24.94 12.76 5.29
C GLU A 88 -23.42 12.68 5.32
N THR A 89 -22.78 13.16 4.27
CA THR A 89 -21.33 13.29 4.21
C THR A 89 -20.88 14.65 4.73
N LYS A 90 -19.88 14.67 5.60
CA LYS A 90 -19.26 15.86 6.17
C LYS A 90 -17.75 15.85 5.96
N ALA A 91 -17.11 16.99 6.22
CA ALA A 91 -15.65 17.13 6.18
C ALA A 91 -15.03 16.58 4.88
N ASN A 92 -15.55 17.00 3.72
CA ASN A 92 -15.09 16.59 2.39
C ASN A 92 -15.09 15.07 2.17
N GLY A 93 -16.05 14.35 2.73
CA GLY A 93 -16.20 12.92 2.51
C GLY A 93 -15.41 12.03 3.49
N THR A 94 -14.91 12.59 4.58
CA THR A 94 -14.14 11.82 5.59
C THR A 94 -14.95 11.49 6.85
N VAL A 95 -16.13 12.07 7.01
CA VAL A 95 -17.04 11.84 8.14
C VAL A 95 -18.44 11.58 7.60
N PHE A 96 -19.07 10.52 8.10
CA PHE A 96 -20.43 10.10 7.75
C PHE A 96 -21.32 10.22 8.99
N LYS A 97 -22.41 11.03 8.88
CA LYS A 97 -23.41 11.16 9.93
C LYS A 97 -24.64 10.35 9.52
N PHE A 98 -25.03 9.37 10.34
CA PHE A 98 -26.21 8.56 10.09
C PHE A 98 -27.47 9.27 10.55
N LEU A 99 -28.52 9.18 9.73
CA LEU A 99 -29.79 9.90 9.94
C LEU A 99 -30.87 9.01 10.53
N GLU A 100 -30.62 7.70 10.59
CA GLU A 100 -31.53 6.68 11.15
C GLU A 100 -30.75 5.55 11.82
N ASP A 101 -31.45 4.72 12.60
CA ASP A 101 -30.91 3.50 13.18
C ASP A 101 -30.92 2.38 12.15
N GLY A 102 -29.89 1.55 12.13
CA GLY A 102 -29.87 0.39 11.23
C GLY A 102 -28.52 -0.31 11.15
N THR A 103 -28.36 -1.12 10.11
CA THR A 103 -27.09 -1.73 9.75
C THR A 103 -26.57 -1.09 8.47
N ALA A 104 -25.44 -0.43 8.56
CA ALA A 104 -24.75 0.16 7.42
C ALA A 104 -23.80 -0.88 6.80
N GLU A 105 -23.94 -1.13 5.50
CA GLU A 105 -22.97 -1.86 4.69
C GLU A 105 -22.04 -0.85 4.04
N ILE A 106 -20.76 -0.85 4.40
CA ILE A 106 -19.78 0.14 3.95
C ILE A 106 -18.74 -0.56 3.08
N GLU A 107 -18.69 -0.18 1.80
CA GLU A 107 -17.64 -0.59 0.87
C GLU A 107 -16.56 0.50 0.82
N TYR A 108 -15.31 0.11 0.96
CA TYR A 108 -14.20 1.05 1.03
C TYR A 108 -12.93 0.54 0.35
N PHE A 109 -11.99 1.46 0.14
CA PHE A 109 -10.63 1.14 -0.28
C PHE A 109 -9.67 1.42 0.85
N ARG A 110 -8.72 0.51 1.03
CA ARG A 110 -7.73 0.58 2.09
C ARG A 110 -6.30 0.44 1.58
N TYR A 111 -5.37 0.90 2.38
CA TYR A 111 -3.97 0.55 2.22
C TYR A 111 -3.73 -0.89 2.68
N PRO A 112 -2.69 -1.56 2.15
CA PRO A 112 -2.27 -2.85 2.68
C PRO A 112 -1.78 -2.72 4.12
N THR A 113 -1.82 -3.83 4.85
CA THR A 113 -1.28 -3.94 6.21
C THR A 113 0.21 -3.56 6.21
N ARG A 114 0.63 -2.77 7.20
CA ARG A 114 2.03 -2.37 7.34
C ARG A 114 2.91 -3.54 7.75
N ILE A 115 4.16 -3.53 7.28
CA ILE A 115 5.19 -4.44 7.78
C ILE A 115 5.60 -3.96 9.17
N THR A 116 5.53 -4.85 10.14
CA THR A 116 5.89 -4.61 11.55
C THR A 116 6.75 -5.75 12.07
N ASP A 117 7.41 -5.58 13.21
CA ASP A 117 8.18 -6.66 13.83
C ASP A 117 7.34 -7.90 14.14
N LYS A 118 6.05 -7.70 14.41
CA LYS A 118 5.12 -8.80 14.75
C LYS A 118 4.76 -9.68 13.55
N ASN A 119 4.62 -9.08 12.36
CA ASN A 119 4.14 -9.79 11.16
C ASN A 119 5.24 -10.08 10.13
N ARG A 120 6.43 -9.47 10.24
CA ARG A 120 7.53 -9.54 9.25
C ARG A 120 7.85 -10.96 8.78
N ALA A 121 7.93 -11.90 9.69
CA ALA A 121 8.33 -13.28 9.38
C ALA A 121 7.32 -14.04 8.50
N LYS A 122 6.05 -13.64 8.55
CA LYS A 122 4.93 -14.27 7.85
C LYS A 122 4.17 -13.27 6.97
N TYR A 123 4.82 -12.14 6.64
CA TYR A 123 4.16 -11.08 5.90
C TYR A 123 3.81 -11.55 4.48
N GLU A 124 2.53 -11.46 4.16
CA GLU A 124 1.97 -11.73 2.83
C GLU A 124 1.51 -10.42 2.20
N PHE A 125 1.86 -10.21 0.94
CA PHE A 125 1.44 -9.02 0.22
C PHE A 125 -0.04 -9.13 -0.18
N GLU A 126 -0.78 -8.05 0.03
CA GLU A 126 -2.21 -7.95 -0.30
C GLU A 126 -2.45 -7.26 -1.66
N LEU A 127 -1.39 -6.80 -2.32
CA LEU A 127 -1.45 -6.25 -3.67
C LEU A 127 -1.66 -7.38 -4.69
N SER A 128 -2.24 -7.03 -5.84
CA SER A 128 -2.36 -7.94 -6.97
C SER A 128 -0.99 -8.30 -7.57
N ASP A 129 -0.91 -9.43 -8.26
CA ASP A 129 0.34 -9.95 -8.83
C ASP A 129 0.99 -8.95 -9.79
N ASP A 130 0.20 -8.27 -10.63
CA ASP A 130 0.66 -7.25 -11.55
C ASP A 130 1.30 -6.05 -10.83
N ALA A 131 0.75 -5.64 -9.68
CA ALA A 131 1.35 -4.60 -8.84
C ALA A 131 2.63 -5.09 -8.14
N LEU A 132 2.66 -6.35 -7.69
CA LEU A 132 3.83 -6.95 -7.06
C LEU A 132 5.02 -7.07 -8.02
N GLU A 133 4.78 -7.31 -9.30
CA GLU A 133 5.84 -7.35 -10.32
C GLU A 133 6.51 -5.99 -10.56
N ILE A 134 5.81 -4.91 -10.29
CA ILE A 134 6.30 -3.53 -10.47
C ILE A 134 7.09 -3.05 -9.25
N MET A 135 6.78 -3.54 -8.06
CA MET A 135 7.38 -3.09 -6.80
C MET A 135 8.91 -3.04 -6.79
N PRO A 136 9.64 -4.04 -7.30
CA PRO A 136 11.11 -4.03 -7.27
C PRO A 136 11.71 -2.80 -7.93
N TYR A 137 11.12 -2.31 -9.03
CA TYR A 137 11.59 -1.12 -9.74
C TYR A 137 11.39 0.16 -8.92
N GLY A 138 10.23 0.31 -8.27
CA GLY A 138 9.94 1.45 -7.41
C GLY A 138 10.86 1.50 -6.18
N VAL A 139 11.08 0.35 -5.56
CA VAL A 139 11.97 0.25 -4.39
C VAL A 139 13.43 0.52 -4.78
N ALA A 140 13.92 -0.09 -5.87
CA ALA A 140 15.27 0.13 -6.36
C ALA A 140 15.51 1.60 -6.75
N ALA A 141 14.56 2.23 -7.42
CA ALA A 141 14.62 3.63 -7.79
C ALA A 141 14.76 4.55 -6.57
N ASP A 142 13.99 4.30 -5.51
CA ASP A 142 14.06 5.13 -4.30
C ASP A 142 15.36 4.91 -3.52
N LEU A 143 15.85 3.67 -3.43
CA LEU A 143 17.12 3.37 -2.77
C LEU A 143 18.31 4.01 -3.50
N LEU A 144 18.28 4.08 -4.82
CA LEU A 144 19.35 4.64 -5.67
C LEU A 144 19.21 6.13 -5.95
N LYS A 145 18.17 6.81 -5.46
CA LYS A 145 17.93 8.23 -5.79
C LYS A 145 19.06 9.17 -5.38
N SER A 146 19.85 8.80 -4.38
CA SER A 146 21.01 9.57 -3.90
C SER A 146 22.33 9.14 -4.54
N ASP A 147 22.33 8.06 -5.31
CA ASP A 147 23.53 7.58 -6.00
C ASP A 147 23.70 8.28 -7.34
N VAL A 148 24.64 9.23 -7.36
CA VAL A 148 25.01 10.00 -8.57
C VAL A 148 26.05 9.29 -9.45
N SER A 149 26.57 8.15 -8.99
CA SER A 149 27.62 7.38 -9.70
C SER A 149 27.05 6.53 -10.82
N THR A 150 25.75 6.23 -10.79
CA THR A 150 25.04 5.42 -11.78
C THR A 150 23.77 6.11 -12.28
N ASN A 151 23.29 5.69 -13.46
CA ASN A 151 21.99 6.12 -14.00
C ASN A 151 20.86 5.13 -13.67
N TYR A 152 21.13 4.08 -12.90
CA TYR A 152 20.15 3.01 -12.64
C TYR A 152 18.93 3.50 -11.89
N GLY A 153 19.10 4.38 -10.90
CA GLY A 153 17.97 4.97 -10.18
C GLY A 153 16.98 5.68 -11.11
N SER A 154 17.48 6.45 -12.08
CA SER A 154 16.67 7.16 -13.08
C SER A 154 15.97 6.18 -14.04
N ILE A 155 16.67 5.14 -14.49
CA ILE A 155 16.13 4.11 -15.38
C ILE A 155 15.00 3.34 -14.68
N TYR A 156 15.19 2.93 -13.43
CA TYR A 156 14.18 2.22 -12.66
C TYR A 156 13.00 3.11 -12.33
N ALA A 157 13.20 4.38 -12.00
CA ALA A 157 12.13 5.34 -11.78
C ALA A 157 11.25 5.50 -13.03
N GLN A 158 11.86 5.66 -14.20
CA GLN A 158 11.14 5.74 -15.46
C GLN A 158 10.36 4.45 -15.76
N ARG A 159 10.97 3.29 -15.56
CA ARG A 159 10.33 1.99 -15.76
C ARG A 159 9.15 1.79 -14.81
N TYR A 160 9.32 2.14 -13.55
CA TYR A 160 8.28 2.10 -12.52
C TYR A 160 7.08 2.96 -12.92
N GLU A 161 7.30 4.23 -13.30
CA GLU A 161 6.22 5.13 -13.70
C GLU A 161 5.45 4.62 -14.94
N GLN A 162 6.15 4.11 -15.94
CA GLN A 162 5.52 3.52 -17.12
C GLN A 162 4.62 2.32 -16.76
N LEU A 163 5.11 1.40 -15.92
CA LEU A 163 4.37 0.21 -15.53
C LEU A 163 3.22 0.55 -14.57
N LYS A 164 3.41 1.50 -13.67
CA LYS A 164 2.39 1.96 -12.74
C LYS A 164 1.16 2.53 -13.46
N GLN A 165 1.36 3.28 -14.54
CA GLN A 165 0.26 3.80 -15.35
C GLN A 165 -0.60 2.69 -15.96
N LEU A 166 -0.03 1.53 -16.28
CA LEU A 166 -0.77 0.39 -16.82
C LEU A 166 -1.68 -0.29 -15.79
N LEU A 167 -1.46 -0.04 -14.49
CA LEU A 167 -2.35 -0.55 -13.42
C LEU A 167 -3.64 0.25 -13.30
N ASP A 168 -3.69 1.48 -13.80
CA ASP A 168 -4.87 2.32 -13.74
C ASP A 168 -5.93 1.82 -14.73
N PRO A 169 -7.14 1.44 -14.27
CA PRO A 169 -8.20 0.93 -15.14
C PRO A 169 -8.63 1.89 -16.26
N ARG A 170 -8.29 3.17 -16.18
CA ARG A 170 -8.58 4.17 -17.21
C ARG A 170 -7.72 4.03 -18.46
N PHE A 171 -6.64 3.25 -18.36
CA PHE A 171 -5.70 3.02 -19.45
C PHE A 171 -5.75 1.57 -19.99
N ASN A 172 -6.64 0.71 -19.47
CA ASN A 172 -6.86 -0.67 -19.91
C ASN A 172 -8.21 -0.80 -20.62
#